data_3dd6bb1c4aad1c3f8263a6aa18d4adc7
#
_entry.id   3dd6bb1c4aad1c3f8263a6aa18d4adc7
#
_cell.length_a   1.000
_cell.length_b   1.000
_cell.length_c   1.000
_cell.angle_alpha   90.00
_cell.angle_beta   90.00
_cell.angle_gamma   90.00
#
_symmetry.space_group_name_H-M   'P 1'
#
loop_
_entity.id
_entity.type
_entity.pdbx_description
1 polymer ?
#
loop_
_entity_poly.entity_id
_entity_poly.type
_entity_poly.pdbx_seq_one_letter_code
_entity_poly.pdbx_strand_id
1 'polypeptide(L)'
;MKQLLLSCLTCLLLPTLGMAGEADSTFTPHTGMGKKEVKIEKKVDENVDEKAEVKKADEKKKSLITRFLDYFNDANKKNDKRFDFSIIGGPHYATDTKLGLGLVAAGIYRSDPADTLLLPSNVSLFGDVSTVGFYLLGVRGTHIFPHDRYRAVYTLYFYSFPCKFWGMGYDMGDNDDNESDMKRWQVHVKGSFLWNLGSNLFLGPSVAYDYIIGKDIERPELLAGMDRHTDNYGVGFTFMFDNRDNLTYPHRGYYVNLTQMFRPRFMGNDYAFSTTELQLNAYQQPWRGAVLAEDLRSTFNFGNPSWGMMAQTGGSNA
;
A
#
# COMPACT_ATOMS: atom_id res chain seq x y z
N MET A 1 28.18 3.16 -22.03
CA MET A 1 26.85 3.59 -22.48
C MET A 1 26.12 2.62 -23.41
N LYS A 2 26.71 1.55 -23.95
CA LYS A 2 26.04 0.57 -24.83
C LYS A 2 25.54 -0.70 -24.11
N GLN A 3 25.94 -0.96 -22.87
CA GLN A 3 25.50 -2.13 -22.09
C GLN A 3 24.28 -1.89 -21.21
N LEU A 4 23.91 -0.64 -20.92
CA LEU A 4 22.73 -0.29 -20.12
C LEU A 4 21.39 -0.41 -20.86
N LEU A 5 21.41 -0.53 -22.19
CA LEU A 5 20.19 -0.66 -23.02
C LEU A 5 19.77 -2.11 -23.26
N LEU A 6 20.58 -3.11 -22.90
CA LEU A 6 20.27 -4.52 -23.16
C LEU A 6 19.63 -5.24 -21.96
N SER A 7 19.69 -4.66 -20.77
CA SER A 7 19.13 -5.23 -19.54
C SER A 7 17.62 -5.02 -19.38
N CYS A 8 17.03 -4.02 -20.06
CA CYS A 8 15.59 -3.75 -20.00
C CYS A 8 14.71 -4.60 -20.94
N LEU A 9 15.33 -5.39 -21.85
CA LEU A 9 14.56 -6.10 -22.89
C LEU A 9 14.30 -7.57 -22.59
N THR A 10 14.82 -8.14 -21.50
CA THR A 10 14.72 -9.58 -21.19
C THR A 10 13.66 -9.95 -20.15
N CYS A 11 12.92 -9.01 -19.58
CA CYS A 11 11.80 -9.30 -18.66
C CYS A 11 10.43 -9.48 -19.34
N LEU A 12 10.35 -9.52 -20.67
CA LEU A 12 9.08 -9.43 -21.42
C LEU A 12 8.51 -10.75 -21.92
N LEU A 13 9.03 -11.91 -21.52
CA LEU A 13 8.48 -13.21 -22.04
C LEU A 13 8.58 -14.33 -21.00
N LEU A 14 7.59 -14.42 -20.09
CA LEU A 14 7.21 -15.68 -19.46
C LEU A 14 5.68 -15.73 -19.30
N PRO A 15 4.97 -16.61 -20.06
CA PRO A 15 3.55 -16.83 -19.82
C PRO A 15 3.38 -17.78 -18.63
N THR A 16 2.69 -17.32 -17.59
CA THR A 16 2.17 -18.21 -16.55
C THR A 16 0.98 -18.99 -17.09
N LEU A 17 1.14 -20.29 -17.27
CA LEU A 17 0.03 -21.20 -17.47
C LEU A 17 -0.82 -21.28 -16.20
N GLY A 18 -2.00 -20.65 -16.22
CA GLY A 18 -3.06 -20.89 -15.24
C GLY A 18 -3.92 -22.07 -15.70
N MET A 19 -3.97 -23.09 -14.89
CA MET A 19 -4.88 -24.23 -15.10
C MET A 19 -6.33 -23.78 -14.84
N ALA A 20 -7.16 -23.87 -15.88
CA ALA A 20 -8.61 -23.74 -15.77
C ALA A 20 -9.20 -25.07 -15.29
N GLY A 21 -9.88 -25.04 -14.14
CA GLY A 21 -10.76 -26.12 -13.72
C GLY A 21 -12.15 -25.89 -14.30
N GLU A 22 -12.62 -26.82 -15.10
CA GLU A 22 -14.01 -26.89 -15.60
C GLU A 22 -14.98 -27.16 -14.44
N ALA A 23 -15.97 -26.31 -14.30
CA ALA A 23 -17.16 -26.60 -13.50
C ALA A 23 -18.35 -26.79 -14.43
N ASP A 24 -18.78 -28.04 -14.52
CA ASP A 24 -19.98 -28.49 -15.23
C ASP A 24 -21.23 -28.07 -14.42
N SER A 25 -22.14 -27.35 -15.03
CA SER A 25 -23.42 -26.98 -14.46
C SER A 25 -24.56 -27.33 -15.42
N THR A 26 -25.11 -28.52 -15.24
CA THR A 26 -26.44 -28.85 -15.78
C THR A 26 -27.48 -28.72 -14.69
N PHE A 27 -28.31 -27.69 -14.78
CA PHE A 27 -29.49 -27.52 -13.96
C PHE A 27 -30.74 -27.67 -14.85
N THR A 28 -31.54 -28.73 -14.62
CA THR A 28 -32.86 -28.92 -15.20
C THR A 28 -33.93 -28.62 -14.17
N PRO A 29 -35.02 -27.91 -14.53
CA PRO A 29 -36.12 -27.60 -13.61
C PRO A 29 -37.18 -28.69 -13.64
N HIS A 30 -37.58 -29.17 -12.47
CA HIS A 30 -38.80 -29.95 -12.31
C HIS A 30 -39.94 -29.14 -11.68
N THR A 31 -40.98 -28.94 -12.46
CA THR A 31 -42.33 -28.54 -12.03
C THR A 31 -43.08 -29.73 -11.39
N GLY A 32 -43.73 -29.48 -10.26
CA GLY A 32 -44.62 -30.46 -9.66
C GLY A 32 -45.50 -29.86 -8.56
N MET A 33 -46.77 -29.62 -8.90
CA MET A 33 -47.86 -29.19 -8.02
C MET A 33 -48.16 -30.21 -6.90
N GLY A 34 -48.59 -29.70 -5.74
CA GLY A 34 -49.21 -30.51 -4.71
C GLY A 34 -49.63 -29.71 -3.49
N LYS A 35 -50.90 -29.17 -3.51
CA LYS A 35 -51.59 -28.62 -2.33
C LYS A 35 -51.84 -29.73 -1.31
N LYS A 36 -51.51 -29.49 -0.07
CA LYS A 36 -52.24 -30.03 1.11
C LYS A 36 -52.17 -29.06 2.28
N GLU A 37 -53.30 -28.44 2.58
CA GLU A 37 -53.56 -27.78 3.86
C GLU A 37 -53.61 -28.80 4.97
N VAL A 38 -52.84 -28.55 6.03
CA VAL A 38 -53.05 -29.18 7.33
C VAL A 38 -53.00 -28.08 8.39
N LYS A 39 -54.16 -27.86 9.01
CA LYS A 39 -54.33 -27.11 10.25
C LYS A 39 -53.51 -27.78 11.35
N ILE A 40 -52.69 -27.05 12.05
CA ILE A 40 -52.22 -27.37 13.39
C ILE A 40 -52.28 -26.11 14.23
N GLU A 41 -53.14 -26.17 15.23
CA GLU A 41 -53.33 -25.18 16.28
C GLU A 41 -52.15 -25.17 17.26
N LYS A 42 -51.81 -23.94 17.70
CA LYS A 42 -51.24 -23.55 18.99
C LYS A 42 -50.39 -24.56 19.76
N LYS A 43 -49.06 -24.39 19.70
CA LYS A 43 -48.12 -24.45 20.82
C LYS A 43 -47.08 -23.37 20.59
N VAL A 44 -47.39 -22.18 21.03
CA VAL A 44 -46.45 -21.06 21.20
C VAL A 44 -46.32 -20.94 22.71
N ASP A 45 -45.04 -20.90 23.17
CA ASP A 45 -44.54 -20.25 24.37
C ASP A 45 -43.50 -21.03 25.22
N GLU A 46 -42.91 -22.12 24.68
CA GLU A 46 -41.76 -22.72 25.44
C GLU A 46 -40.43 -22.81 24.66
N ASN A 47 -40.43 -22.44 23.37
CA ASN A 47 -39.21 -22.60 22.53
C ASN A 47 -38.44 -21.30 22.26
N VAL A 48 -38.81 -20.18 22.89
CA VAL A 48 -38.09 -18.91 22.67
C VAL A 48 -36.91 -18.77 23.63
N ASP A 49 -37.06 -19.23 24.87
CA ASP A 49 -35.98 -19.12 25.88
C ASP A 49 -34.89 -20.15 25.66
N GLU A 50 -35.22 -21.37 25.24
CA GLU A 50 -34.23 -22.40 24.93
C GLU A 50 -33.34 -22.07 23.71
N LYS A 51 -33.93 -21.42 22.69
CA LYS A 51 -33.17 -20.92 21.54
C LYS A 51 -32.29 -19.73 21.87
N ALA A 52 -32.64 -18.92 22.85
CA ALA A 52 -31.84 -17.80 23.32
C ALA A 52 -30.65 -18.27 24.18
N GLU A 53 -30.86 -19.30 25.00
CA GLU A 53 -29.77 -19.90 25.81
C GLU A 53 -28.80 -20.71 24.95
N VAL A 54 -29.28 -21.47 23.96
CA VAL A 54 -28.42 -22.20 23.02
C VAL A 54 -27.58 -21.24 22.18
N LYS A 55 -28.14 -20.11 21.71
CA LYS A 55 -27.37 -19.07 21.01
C LYS A 55 -26.29 -18.43 21.92
N LYS A 56 -26.59 -18.17 23.18
CA LYS A 56 -25.60 -17.64 24.14
C LYS A 56 -24.53 -18.67 24.55
N ALA A 57 -24.84 -19.97 24.55
CA ALA A 57 -23.90 -21.03 24.83
C ALA A 57 -22.95 -21.28 23.62
N ASP A 58 -23.44 -21.16 22.39
CA ASP A 58 -22.62 -21.25 21.18
C ASP A 58 -21.70 -20.03 21.00
N GLU A 59 -22.13 -18.83 21.39
CA GLU A 59 -21.25 -17.65 21.40
C GLU A 59 -20.09 -17.77 22.39
N LYS A 60 -20.24 -18.49 23.50
CA LYS A 60 -19.16 -18.72 24.48
C LYS A 60 -18.09 -19.71 24.01
N LYS A 61 -18.35 -20.51 22.96
CA LYS A 61 -17.40 -21.51 22.44
C LYS A 61 -16.73 -21.12 21.12
N LYS A 62 -17.06 -19.97 20.54
CA LYS A 62 -16.35 -19.50 19.33
C LYS A 62 -14.88 -19.25 19.67
N SER A 63 -14.00 -19.98 18.98
CA SER A 63 -12.55 -19.73 19.03
C SER A 63 -12.24 -18.25 18.79
N LEU A 64 -11.20 -17.72 19.45
CA LEU A 64 -10.71 -16.36 19.19
C LEU A 64 -10.50 -16.11 17.68
N ILE A 65 -10.04 -17.14 16.96
CA ILE A 65 -9.87 -17.11 15.51
C ILE A 65 -11.21 -16.92 14.80
N THR A 66 -12.26 -17.63 15.19
CA THR A 66 -13.60 -17.50 14.58
C THR A 66 -14.18 -16.11 14.85
N ARG A 67 -14.03 -15.58 16.06
CA ARG A 67 -14.49 -14.21 16.40
C ARG A 67 -13.72 -13.16 15.60
N PHE A 68 -12.44 -13.35 15.38
CA PHE A 68 -11.61 -12.49 14.55
C PHE A 68 -12.06 -12.55 13.07
N LEU A 69 -12.26 -13.74 12.50
CA LEU A 69 -12.77 -13.91 11.14
C LEU A 69 -14.18 -13.34 10.95
N ASP A 70 -15.07 -13.54 11.92
CA ASP A 70 -16.43 -12.95 11.88
C ASP A 70 -16.36 -11.41 11.89
N TYR A 71 -15.46 -10.81 12.70
CA TYR A 71 -15.25 -9.37 12.72
C TYR A 71 -14.79 -8.83 11.35
N PHE A 72 -13.84 -9.53 10.69
CA PHE A 72 -13.39 -9.16 9.35
C PHE A 72 -14.50 -9.29 8.31
N ASN A 73 -15.28 -10.37 8.36
CA ASN A 73 -16.40 -10.56 7.45
C ASN A 73 -17.49 -9.49 7.64
N ASP A 74 -17.77 -9.10 8.88
CA ASP A 74 -18.76 -8.06 9.18
C ASP A 74 -18.23 -6.66 8.80
N ALA A 75 -16.96 -6.36 9.00
CA ALA A 75 -16.33 -5.11 8.58
C ALA A 75 -16.31 -4.95 7.06
N ASN A 76 -16.24 -6.05 6.31
CA ASN A 76 -16.21 -6.06 4.84
C ASN A 76 -17.60 -6.17 4.19
N LYS A 77 -18.69 -6.23 4.96
CA LYS A 77 -20.04 -6.14 4.41
C LYS A 77 -20.26 -4.75 3.83
N LYS A 78 -20.62 -4.70 2.52
CA LYS A 78 -21.01 -3.44 1.86
C LYS A 78 -22.10 -2.75 2.66
N ASN A 79 -21.77 -1.59 3.18
CA ASN A 79 -22.73 -0.65 3.74
C ASN A 79 -22.96 0.45 2.71
N ASP A 80 -24.21 0.81 2.41
CA ASP A 80 -24.60 1.97 1.58
C ASP A 80 -24.20 3.33 2.21
N LYS A 81 -23.15 3.35 3.00
CA LYS A 81 -22.63 4.51 3.70
C LYS A 81 -21.66 5.27 2.80
N ARG A 82 -21.58 6.57 3.03
CA ARG A 82 -20.64 7.50 2.37
C ARG A 82 -19.16 7.06 2.44
N PHE A 83 -18.84 6.09 3.27
CA PHE A 83 -17.52 5.57 3.50
C PHE A 83 -17.56 4.04 3.38
N ASP A 84 -16.90 3.52 2.34
CA ASP A 84 -16.73 2.08 2.12
C ASP A 84 -15.38 1.67 2.68
N PHE A 85 -15.39 0.69 3.59
CA PHE A 85 -14.22 0.28 4.36
C PHE A 85 -13.98 -1.22 4.21
N SER A 86 -12.75 -1.59 3.93
CA SER A 86 -12.31 -2.97 3.80
C SER A 86 -11.07 -3.23 4.65
N ILE A 87 -11.05 -4.37 5.32
CA ILE A 87 -9.88 -4.84 6.07
C ILE A 87 -9.39 -6.13 5.43
N ILE A 88 -8.10 -6.17 5.14
CA ILE A 88 -7.41 -7.34 4.59
C ILE A 88 -6.17 -7.57 5.43
N GLY A 89 -5.91 -8.81 5.80
CA GLY A 89 -4.71 -9.13 6.56
C GLY A 89 -4.57 -10.63 6.77
N GLY A 90 -3.38 -11.02 7.19
CA GLY A 90 -3.09 -12.42 7.47
C GLY A 90 -1.60 -12.65 7.73
N PRO A 91 -1.26 -13.89 8.10
CA PRO A 91 0.11 -14.30 8.23
C PRO A 91 0.78 -14.36 6.86
N HIS A 92 2.04 -13.97 6.81
CA HIS A 92 2.88 -14.05 5.61
C HIS A 92 4.30 -14.51 5.97
N TYR A 93 5.04 -14.91 4.95
CA TYR A 93 6.46 -15.22 5.07
C TYR A 93 7.23 -14.52 3.97
N ALA A 94 8.30 -13.82 4.35
CA ALA A 94 9.25 -13.23 3.42
C ALA A 94 10.68 -13.56 3.86
N THR A 95 11.62 -13.61 2.91
CA THR A 95 13.01 -14.01 3.19
C THR A 95 13.64 -13.11 4.25
N ASP A 96 13.41 -11.79 4.17
CA ASP A 96 14.03 -10.80 5.04
C ASP A 96 13.31 -10.64 6.38
N THR A 97 11.96 -10.69 6.37
CA THR A 97 11.14 -10.49 7.57
C THR A 97 10.66 -11.78 8.22
N LYS A 98 10.95 -12.95 7.61
CA LYS A 98 10.53 -14.28 8.10
C LYS A 98 9.01 -14.35 8.26
N LEU A 99 8.53 -14.98 9.32
CA LEU A 99 7.10 -15.08 9.60
C LEU A 99 6.60 -13.75 10.17
N GLY A 100 5.55 -13.22 9.56
CA GLY A 100 4.91 -11.97 9.95
C GLY A 100 3.40 -12.04 9.94
N LEU A 101 2.79 -10.97 10.46
CA LEU A 101 1.36 -10.72 10.43
C LEU A 101 1.14 -9.30 9.92
N GLY A 102 0.58 -9.19 8.71
CA GLY A 102 0.25 -7.92 8.08
C GLY A 102 -1.24 -7.62 8.10
N LEU A 103 -1.60 -6.35 8.18
CA LEU A 103 -2.97 -5.85 8.18
C LEU A 103 -3.05 -4.54 7.40
N VAL A 104 -4.04 -4.44 6.51
CA VAL A 104 -4.38 -3.23 5.78
C VAL A 104 -5.86 -2.95 5.96
N ALA A 105 -6.17 -1.75 6.44
CA ALA A 105 -7.51 -1.22 6.50
C ALA A 105 -7.64 -0.10 5.46
N ALA A 106 -8.41 -0.32 4.40
CA ALA A 106 -8.59 0.62 3.31
C ALA A 106 -10.00 1.19 3.31
N GLY A 107 -10.12 2.49 3.17
CA GLY A 107 -11.37 3.22 3.07
C GLY A 107 -11.45 4.02 1.78
N ILE A 108 -12.62 4.01 1.16
CA ILE A 108 -12.96 4.78 -0.03
C ILE A 108 -14.16 5.65 0.30
N TYR A 109 -14.09 6.94 -0.01
CA TYR A 109 -15.16 7.88 0.27
C TYR A 109 -15.21 9.02 -0.75
N ARG A 110 -16.38 9.62 -0.93
CA ARG A 110 -16.53 10.81 -1.78
C ARG A 110 -16.67 12.05 -0.91
N SER A 111 -15.88 13.07 -1.20
CA SER A 111 -15.96 14.37 -0.52
C SER A 111 -17.25 15.11 -0.82
N ASP A 112 -17.78 14.93 -2.03
CA ASP A 112 -19.11 15.40 -2.44
C ASP A 112 -19.95 14.23 -2.95
N PRO A 113 -20.93 13.75 -2.17
CA PRO A 113 -21.82 12.66 -2.59
C PRO A 113 -22.78 13.04 -3.74
N ALA A 114 -23.01 14.33 -3.98
CA ALA A 114 -23.89 14.81 -5.05
C ALA A 114 -23.16 14.79 -6.41
N ASP A 115 -21.82 14.87 -6.41
CA ASP A 115 -21.02 14.79 -7.61
C ASP A 115 -20.69 13.32 -7.94
N THR A 116 -21.49 12.72 -8.83
CA THR A 116 -21.32 11.32 -9.24
C THR A 116 -20.13 11.08 -10.16
N LEU A 117 -19.59 12.14 -10.77
CA LEU A 117 -18.43 12.09 -11.66
C LEU A 117 -17.12 12.22 -10.87
N LEU A 118 -17.19 12.72 -9.63
CA LEU A 118 -16.03 12.87 -8.78
C LEU A 118 -15.43 11.52 -8.43
N LEU A 119 -14.14 11.37 -8.70
CA LEU A 119 -13.40 10.19 -8.27
C LEU A 119 -13.38 10.09 -6.74
N PRO A 120 -13.51 8.89 -6.18
CA PRO A 120 -13.52 8.75 -4.73
C PRO A 120 -12.13 9.02 -4.13
N SER A 121 -12.11 9.69 -2.99
CA SER A 121 -10.94 9.78 -2.12
C SER A 121 -10.65 8.41 -1.51
N ASN A 122 -9.38 8.17 -1.15
CA ASN A 122 -8.97 6.94 -0.48
C ASN A 122 -8.09 7.23 0.74
N VAL A 123 -8.14 6.32 1.70
CA VAL A 123 -7.23 6.27 2.84
C VAL A 123 -6.91 4.82 3.14
N SER A 124 -5.65 4.52 3.42
CA SER A 124 -5.21 3.19 3.83
C SER A 124 -4.37 3.30 5.10
N LEU A 125 -4.79 2.59 6.13
CA LEU A 125 -3.99 2.31 7.31
C LEU A 125 -3.37 0.93 7.13
N PHE A 126 -2.06 0.82 7.31
CA PHE A 126 -1.35 -0.45 7.15
C PHE A 126 -0.40 -0.68 8.32
N GLY A 127 -0.28 -1.93 8.70
CA GLY A 127 0.61 -2.35 9.77
C GLY A 127 1.13 -3.76 9.51
N ASP A 128 2.35 -4.01 9.98
CA ASP A 128 3.00 -5.31 9.88
C ASP A 128 3.91 -5.54 11.07
N VAL A 129 3.98 -6.77 11.54
CA VAL A 129 4.90 -7.19 12.59
C VAL A 129 5.48 -8.55 12.23
N SER A 130 6.76 -8.79 12.53
CA SER A 130 7.40 -10.05 12.24
C SER A 130 8.25 -10.60 13.39
N THR A 131 8.59 -11.87 13.28
CA THR A 131 9.38 -12.61 14.30
C THR A 131 10.82 -12.13 14.42
N VAL A 132 11.36 -11.43 13.42
CA VAL A 132 12.74 -10.90 13.44
C VAL A 132 12.82 -9.43 13.86
N GLY A 133 11.71 -8.86 14.35
CA GLY A 133 11.69 -7.47 14.83
C GLY A 133 11.46 -6.44 13.73
N PHE A 134 10.88 -6.85 12.61
CA PHE A 134 10.28 -5.91 11.66
C PHE A 134 8.95 -5.39 12.22
N TYR A 135 8.79 -4.08 12.21
CA TYR A 135 7.56 -3.38 12.59
C TYR A 135 7.29 -2.30 11.56
N LEU A 136 6.08 -2.25 11.06
CA LEU A 136 5.61 -1.23 10.13
C LEU A 136 4.25 -0.74 10.59
N LEU A 137 4.07 0.56 10.67
CA LEU A 137 2.77 1.20 10.88
C LEU A 137 2.72 2.44 10.02
N GLY A 138 1.65 2.60 9.27
CA GLY A 138 1.53 3.79 8.45
C GLY A 138 0.12 4.08 7.96
N VAL A 139 -0.03 5.29 7.45
CA VAL A 139 -1.23 5.77 6.78
C VAL A 139 -0.83 6.49 5.50
N ARG A 140 -1.57 6.23 4.43
CA ARG A 140 -1.43 6.93 3.16
C ARG A 140 -2.79 7.14 2.53
N GLY A 141 -2.91 8.17 1.73
CA GLY A 141 -4.15 8.43 1.04
C GLY A 141 -4.11 9.62 0.10
N THR A 142 -5.20 9.76 -0.61
CA THR A 142 -5.48 10.91 -1.47
C THR A 142 -6.87 11.41 -1.14
N HIS A 143 -6.96 12.63 -0.66
CA HIS A 143 -8.22 13.35 -0.49
C HIS A 143 -8.47 14.21 -1.72
N ILE A 144 -9.58 13.95 -2.39
CA ILE A 144 -10.03 14.68 -3.56
C ILE A 144 -11.12 15.64 -3.12
N PHE A 145 -10.89 16.94 -3.31
CA PHE A 145 -11.86 17.98 -2.97
C PHE A 145 -12.99 18.07 -4.02
N PRO A 146 -14.13 18.68 -3.70
CA PRO A 146 -15.24 18.83 -4.63
C PRO A 146 -14.80 19.38 -6.00
N HIS A 147 -15.41 18.84 -7.06
CA HIS A 147 -15.10 19.17 -8.46
C HIS A 147 -13.64 18.85 -8.88
N ASP A 148 -12.93 17.99 -8.12
CA ASP A 148 -11.52 17.66 -8.32
C ASP A 148 -10.60 18.90 -8.49
N ARG A 149 -10.97 20.01 -7.82
CA ARG A 149 -10.24 21.27 -7.91
C ARG A 149 -8.88 21.19 -7.21
N TYR A 150 -8.82 20.44 -6.13
CA TYR A 150 -7.62 20.23 -5.32
C TYR A 150 -7.50 18.76 -4.96
N ARG A 151 -6.26 18.30 -4.78
CA ARG A 151 -5.95 16.99 -4.20
C ARG A 151 -4.93 17.16 -3.09
N ALA A 152 -5.18 16.54 -1.92
CA ALA A 152 -4.20 16.39 -0.86
C ALA A 152 -3.71 14.94 -0.85
N VAL A 153 -2.44 14.74 -1.15
CA VAL A 153 -1.79 13.43 -1.13
C VAL A 153 -0.89 13.38 0.09
N TYR A 154 -1.00 12.31 0.88
CA TYR A 154 -0.23 12.19 2.10
C TYR A 154 0.24 10.75 2.34
N THR A 155 1.42 10.65 2.93
CA THR A 155 2.02 9.40 3.38
C THR A 155 2.73 9.67 4.70
N LEU A 156 2.42 8.86 5.69
CA LEU A 156 3.08 8.86 6.99
C LEU A 156 3.30 7.41 7.39
N TYR A 157 4.54 7.04 7.72
CA TYR A 157 4.83 5.72 8.27
C TYR A 157 6.00 5.75 9.23
N PHE A 158 5.97 4.77 10.11
CA PHE A 158 7.06 4.37 10.96
C PHE A 158 7.41 2.92 10.64
N TYR A 159 8.70 2.62 10.51
CA TYR A 159 9.17 1.25 10.47
C TYR A 159 10.45 1.02 11.24
N SER A 160 10.61 -0.24 11.70
CA SER A 160 11.85 -0.82 12.17
C SER A 160 12.16 -2.01 11.27
N PHE A 161 13.24 -1.96 10.54
CA PHE A 161 13.61 -2.98 9.57
C PHE A 161 15.01 -3.51 9.84
N PRO A 162 15.15 -4.79 10.22
CA PRO A 162 16.44 -5.46 10.22
C PRO A 162 16.89 -5.64 8.78
N CYS A 163 17.98 -5.05 8.42
CA CYS A 163 18.51 -5.06 7.04
C CYS A 163 20.02 -5.24 7.05
N LYS A 164 20.55 -5.58 5.88
CA LYS A 164 21.96 -5.63 5.62
C LYS A 164 22.42 -4.33 4.98
N PHE A 165 23.64 -3.92 5.29
CA PHE A 165 24.24 -2.70 4.79
C PHE A 165 25.68 -2.97 4.37
N TRP A 166 26.06 -2.58 3.17
CA TRP A 166 27.38 -2.79 2.59
C TRP A 166 28.21 -1.52 2.50
N GLY A 167 27.72 -0.41 3.05
CA GLY A 167 28.33 0.90 2.90
C GLY A 167 27.70 1.74 1.81
N MET A 168 28.37 2.82 1.42
CA MET A 168 27.84 3.82 0.49
C MET A 168 28.55 3.76 -0.86
N GLY A 169 27.78 3.73 -1.93
CA GLY A 169 28.27 3.72 -3.31
C GLY A 169 28.42 2.31 -3.87
N TYR A 170 28.66 2.28 -5.18
CA TYR A 170 28.71 1.03 -5.94
C TYR A 170 29.86 0.13 -5.48
N ASP A 171 31.06 0.69 -5.35
CA ASP A 171 32.27 -0.09 -5.02
C ASP A 171 32.19 -0.75 -3.64
N MET A 172 31.51 -0.09 -2.68
CA MET A 172 31.30 -0.68 -1.36
C MET A 172 30.23 -1.77 -1.41
N GLY A 173 29.17 -1.57 -2.19
CA GLY A 173 28.05 -2.52 -2.33
C GLY A 173 28.37 -3.74 -3.19
N ASP A 174 29.42 -3.68 -4.02
CA ASP A 174 29.88 -4.78 -4.88
C ASP A 174 30.85 -5.74 -4.14
N ASN A 175 31.24 -5.40 -2.92
CA ASN A 175 32.14 -6.20 -2.10
C ASN A 175 31.34 -6.90 -0.99
N ASP A 176 31.19 -8.22 -1.11
CA ASP A 176 30.48 -9.06 -0.11
C ASP A 176 31.11 -9.01 1.28
N ASP A 177 32.44 -8.75 1.38
CA ASP A 177 33.13 -8.60 2.65
C ASP A 177 32.64 -7.39 3.48
N ASN A 178 31.93 -6.46 2.85
CA ASN A 178 31.34 -5.29 3.51
C ASN A 178 29.97 -5.56 4.12
N GLU A 179 29.45 -6.78 4.02
CA GLU A 179 28.16 -7.10 4.63
C GLU A 179 28.16 -6.81 6.14
N SER A 180 27.16 -6.07 6.60
CA SER A 180 26.97 -5.69 8.00
C SER A 180 25.50 -5.72 8.36
N ASP A 181 25.15 -6.39 9.43
CA ASP A 181 23.78 -6.37 9.95
C ASP A 181 23.52 -5.03 10.65
N MET A 182 22.30 -4.51 10.46
CA MET A 182 21.81 -3.32 11.14
C MET A 182 20.29 -3.33 11.27
N LYS A 183 19.77 -2.53 12.20
CA LYS A 183 18.33 -2.20 12.28
C LYS A 183 18.14 -0.76 11.88
N ARG A 184 17.39 -0.54 10.81
CA ARG A 184 16.99 0.78 10.37
C ARG A 184 15.62 1.14 10.95
N TRP A 185 15.58 2.22 11.71
CA TRP A 185 14.35 2.84 12.18
C TRP A 185 14.10 4.09 11.36
N GLN A 186 12.89 4.25 10.87
CA GLN A 186 12.54 5.43 10.09
C GLN A 186 11.13 5.89 10.42
N VAL A 187 10.98 7.22 10.60
CA VAL A 187 9.72 7.93 10.49
C VAL A 187 9.74 8.71 9.19
N HIS A 188 8.75 8.52 8.36
CA HIS A 188 8.58 9.25 7.10
C HIS A 188 7.26 9.99 7.10
N VAL A 189 7.30 11.26 6.79
CA VAL A 189 6.13 12.12 6.61
C VAL A 189 6.28 12.84 5.28
N LYS A 190 5.30 12.68 4.38
CA LYS A 190 5.25 13.39 3.09
C LYS A 190 3.83 13.86 2.84
N GLY A 191 3.69 15.12 2.44
CA GLY A 191 2.42 15.71 2.05
C GLY A 191 2.57 16.58 0.82
N SER A 192 1.58 16.51 -0.08
CA SER A 192 1.49 17.37 -1.27
C SER A 192 0.08 17.93 -1.38
N PHE A 193 -0.03 19.22 -1.66
CA PHE A 193 -1.29 19.87 -1.93
C PHE A 193 -1.31 20.39 -3.35
N LEU A 194 -2.16 19.81 -4.19
CA LEU A 194 -2.12 19.96 -5.63
C LEU A 194 -3.35 20.71 -6.14
N TRP A 195 -3.15 21.66 -7.03
CA TRP A 195 -4.19 22.39 -7.78
C TRP A 195 -4.40 21.74 -9.13
N ASN A 196 -5.64 21.56 -9.53
CA ASN A 196 -6.01 21.12 -10.87
C ASN A 196 -5.81 22.29 -11.87
N LEU A 197 -4.92 22.11 -12.82
CA LEU A 197 -4.62 23.06 -13.89
C LEU A 197 -5.49 22.86 -15.13
N GLY A 198 -6.38 21.86 -15.09
CA GLY A 198 -7.16 21.41 -16.23
C GLY A 198 -6.55 20.17 -16.92
N SER A 199 -7.35 19.48 -17.72
CA SER A 199 -6.92 18.32 -18.50
C SER A 199 -6.22 17.22 -17.69
N ASN A 200 -6.69 16.97 -16.46
CA ASN A 200 -6.12 15.98 -15.52
C ASN A 200 -4.68 16.28 -15.06
N LEU A 201 -4.24 17.53 -15.22
CA LEU A 201 -2.94 18.00 -14.75
C LEU A 201 -3.06 18.67 -13.40
N PHE A 202 -2.16 18.32 -12.49
CA PHE A 202 -2.11 18.86 -11.15
C PHE A 202 -0.69 19.30 -10.83
N LEU A 203 -0.55 20.40 -10.14
CA LEU A 203 0.72 20.93 -9.65
C LEU A 203 0.55 21.55 -8.27
N GLY A 204 1.52 21.37 -7.40
CA GLY A 204 1.48 22.00 -6.10
C GLY A 204 2.69 21.76 -5.21
N PRO A 205 2.78 22.45 -4.07
CA PRO A 205 3.86 22.29 -3.12
C PRO A 205 3.82 20.92 -2.43
N SER A 206 5.00 20.50 -2.01
CA SER A 206 5.21 19.29 -1.26
C SER A 206 6.18 19.52 -0.12
N VAL A 207 5.93 18.86 1.00
CA VAL A 207 6.78 18.85 2.18
C VAL A 207 7.10 17.40 2.56
N ALA A 208 8.30 17.17 3.09
CA ALA A 208 8.70 15.87 3.61
C ALA A 208 9.55 16.03 4.85
N TYR A 209 9.46 15.05 5.73
CA TYR A 209 10.35 14.85 6.85
C TYR A 209 10.71 13.39 6.98
N ASP A 210 12.00 13.11 7.06
CA ASP A 210 12.54 11.77 7.26
C ASP A 210 13.46 11.77 8.48
N TYR A 211 13.06 11.06 9.52
CA TYR A 211 13.89 10.74 10.66
C TYR A 211 14.42 9.33 10.49
N ILE A 212 15.74 9.16 10.45
CA ILE A 212 16.36 7.86 10.22
C ILE A 212 17.44 7.62 11.27
N ILE A 213 17.44 6.42 11.86
CA ILE A 213 18.48 5.98 12.78
C ILE A 213 18.88 4.53 12.50
N GLY A 214 20.19 4.30 12.37
CA GLY A 214 20.79 2.97 12.33
C GLY A 214 21.09 2.49 13.76
N LYS A 215 20.46 1.40 14.17
CA LYS A 215 20.72 0.73 15.44
C LYS A 215 21.42 -0.61 15.21
N ASP A 216 22.13 -1.08 16.23
CA ASP A 216 22.78 -2.39 16.22
C ASP A 216 23.67 -2.59 14.96
N ILE A 217 24.39 -1.53 14.55
CA ILE A 217 25.28 -1.57 13.39
C ILE A 217 26.53 -2.35 13.76
N GLU A 218 26.73 -3.47 13.12
CA GLU A 218 27.84 -4.36 13.37
C GLU A 218 29.17 -3.75 12.93
N ARG A 219 29.17 -3.06 11.76
CA ARG A 219 30.33 -2.41 11.17
C ARG A 219 30.09 -0.90 10.96
N PRO A 220 30.24 -0.07 12.01
CA PRO A 220 29.95 1.36 11.94
C PRO A 220 30.90 2.15 11.03
N GLU A 221 32.08 1.63 10.71
CA GLU A 221 33.01 2.22 9.77
C GLU A 221 32.43 2.36 8.35
N LEU A 222 31.48 1.52 7.98
CA LEU A 222 30.80 1.58 6.67
C LEU A 222 29.92 2.81 6.50
N LEU A 223 29.61 3.54 7.58
CA LEU A 223 28.92 4.85 7.51
C LEU A 223 29.85 5.98 7.02
N ALA A 224 31.14 5.71 6.78
CA ALA A 224 32.14 6.68 6.29
C ALA A 224 32.16 7.98 7.11
N GLY A 225 32.00 7.89 8.43
CA GLY A 225 32.03 9.01 9.37
C GLY A 225 30.70 9.79 9.46
N MET A 226 29.64 9.35 8.79
CA MET A 226 28.32 9.93 8.98
C MET A 226 27.70 9.48 10.31
N ASP A 227 26.85 10.33 10.89
CA ASP A 227 26.11 9.99 12.08
C ASP A 227 25.12 8.86 11.85
N ARG A 228 24.91 8.03 12.88
CA ARG A 228 23.89 6.96 12.86
C ARG A 228 22.47 7.48 12.76
N HIS A 229 22.25 8.72 13.15
CA HIS A 229 21.00 9.42 13.16
C HIS A 229 21.03 10.57 12.15
N THR A 230 19.96 10.72 11.37
CA THR A 230 19.82 11.84 10.43
C THR A 230 18.38 12.35 10.41
N ASP A 231 18.25 13.68 10.49
CA ASP A 231 17.02 14.42 10.24
C ASP A 231 17.08 15.03 8.85
N ASN A 232 15.99 14.83 8.06
CA ASN A 232 15.96 15.30 6.69
C ASN A 232 14.66 16.04 6.43
N TYR A 233 14.70 17.37 6.43
CA TYR A 233 13.58 18.26 6.15
C TYR A 233 13.58 18.62 4.66
N GLY A 234 12.47 18.40 3.98
CA GLY A 234 12.34 18.66 2.56
C GLY A 234 11.16 19.56 2.22
N VAL A 235 11.40 20.44 1.26
CA VAL A 235 10.36 21.22 0.59
C VAL A 235 10.53 21.08 -0.92
N GLY A 236 9.43 21.14 -1.65
CA GLY A 236 9.48 20.93 -3.08
C GLY A 236 8.14 21.10 -3.75
N PHE A 237 8.00 20.48 -4.88
CA PHE A 237 6.75 20.47 -5.64
C PHE A 237 6.49 19.12 -6.27
N THR A 238 5.22 18.83 -6.51
CA THR A 238 4.76 17.64 -7.22
C THR A 238 3.96 18.07 -8.44
N PHE A 239 4.33 17.50 -9.59
CA PHE A 239 3.55 17.51 -10.82
C PHE A 239 2.89 16.14 -10.97
N MET A 240 1.57 16.11 -11.25
CA MET A 240 0.82 14.88 -11.43
C MET A 240 -0.06 15.00 -12.67
N PHE A 241 -0.07 13.94 -13.48
CA PHE A 241 -1.06 13.72 -14.52
C PHE A 241 -1.80 12.42 -14.23
N ASP A 242 -3.12 12.46 -14.15
CA ASP A 242 -3.93 11.29 -13.75
C ASP A 242 -5.23 11.25 -14.55
N ASN A 243 -5.24 10.47 -15.62
CA ASN A 243 -6.44 10.24 -16.44
C ASN A 243 -6.96 8.80 -16.35
N ARG A 244 -6.62 8.08 -15.26
CA ARG A 244 -7.13 6.74 -15.01
C ARG A 244 -8.64 6.75 -14.85
N ASP A 245 -9.30 5.72 -15.37
CA ASP A 245 -10.75 5.53 -15.24
C ASP A 245 -11.17 5.23 -13.80
N ASN A 246 -10.26 4.65 -12.99
CA ASN A 246 -10.46 4.37 -11.59
C ASN A 246 -9.13 4.48 -10.82
N LEU A 247 -9.15 5.02 -9.60
CA LEU A 247 -7.94 5.18 -8.79
C LEU A 247 -7.47 3.87 -8.16
N THR A 248 -8.41 2.99 -7.82
CA THR A 248 -8.13 1.77 -7.03
C THR A 248 -7.95 0.53 -7.90
N TYR A 249 -8.73 0.43 -8.98
CA TYR A 249 -8.68 -0.70 -9.93
C TYR A 249 -8.78 -0.19 -11.38
N PRO A 250 -7.75 0.51 -11.85
CA PRO A 250 -7.77 1.10 -13.19
C PRO A 250 -7.73 0.02 -14.27
N HIS A 251 -8.51 0.23 -15.33
CA HIS A 251 -8.51 -0.60 -16.52
C HIS A 251 -7.83 0.12 -17.70
N ARG A 252 -7.88 1.45 -17.67
CA ARG A 252 -7.34 2.31 -18.75
C ARG A 252 -6.82 3.61 -18.16
N GLY A 253 -5.85 4.19 -18.88
CA GLY A 253 -5.30 5.49 -18.59
C GLY A 253 -3.87 5.45 -18.09
N TYR A 254 -3.38 6.62 -17.76
CA TYR A 254 -2.00 6.85 -17.34
C TYR A 254 -1.99 7.61 -16.02
N TYR A 255 -0.98 7.32 -15.24
CA TYR A 255 -0.65 8.09 -14.05
C TYR A 255 0.83 8.46 -14.11
N VAL A 256 1.12 9.75 -14.07
CA VAL A 256 2.48 10.28 -14.01
C VAL A 256 2.58 11.11 -12.74
N ASN A 257 3.55 10.82 -11.90
CA ASN A 257 3.83 11.60 -10.70
C ASN A 257 5.31 11.92 -10.66
N LEU A 258 5.65 13.20 -10.75
CA LEU A 258 7.00 13.72 -10.64
C LEU A 258 7.08 14.61 -9.42
N THR A 259 7.85 14.20 -8.43
CA THR A 259 8.10 14.99 -7.23
C THR A 259 9.55 15.42 -7.17
N GLN A 260 9.78 16.71 -7.04
CA GLN A 260 11.10 17.30 -6.79
C GLN A 260 11.15 17.81 -5.37
N MET A 261 12.07 17.28 -4.55
CA MET A 261 12.31 17.67 -3.17
C MET A 261 13.69 18.28 -3.01
N PHE A 262 13.77 19.41 -2.34
CA PHE A 262 15.01 20.09 -1.97
C PHE A 262 15.20 19.99 -0.46
N ARG A 263 16.38 19.62 -0.04
CA ARG A 263 16.79 19.49 1.37
C ARG A 263 18.02 20.33 1.65
N PRO A 264 17.88 21.65 1.74
CA PRO A 264 18.99 22.56 1.97
C PRO A 264 19.41 22.55 3.45
N ARG A 265 20.70 22.87 3.72
CA ARG A 265 21.23 22.90 5.10
C ARG A 265 20.55 23.91 6.02
N PHE A 266 20.08 25.03 5.47
CA PHE A 266 19.44 26.07 6.27
C PHE A 266 18.12 25.62 6.94
N MET A 267 17.55 24.51 6.51
CA MET A 267 16.37 23.89 7.13
C MET A 267 16.71 22.97 8.31
N GLY A 268 17.96 22.83 8.68
CA GLY A 268 18.42 21.93 9.73
C GLY A 268 18.95 20.60 9.25
N ASN A 269 19.15 20.43 7.93
CA ASN A 269 19.75 19.23 7.38
C ASN A 269 21.27 19.24 7.53
N ASP A 270 21.85 18.12 7.95
CA ASP A 270 23.31 17.94 7.99
C ASP A 270 23.92 17.92 6.60
N TYR A 271 23.17 17.41 5.63
CA TYR A 271 23.58 17.24 4.23
C TYR A 271 22.63 17.98 3.29
N ALA A 272 23.20 18.71 2.32
CA ALA A 272 22.41 19.38 1.28
C ALA A 272 22.30 18.48 0.06
N PHE A 273 21.06 18.16 -0.34
CA PHE A 273 20.78 17.36 -1.53
C PHE A 273 19.37 17.64 -2.06
N SER A 274 19.09 17.13 -3.22
CA SER A 274 17.73 17.10 -3.76
C SER A 274 17.40 15.72 -4.30
N THR A 275 16.11 15.37 -4.24
CA THR A 275 15.61 14.09 -4.71
C THR A 275 14.52 14.32 -5.75
N THR A 276 14.67 13.66 -6.90
CA THR A 276 13.64 13.58 -7.93
C THR A 276 13.04 12.19 -7.90
N GLU A 277 11.75 12.09 -7.64
CA GLU A 277 10.99 10.84 -7.68
C GLU A 277 10.06 10.88 -8.89
N LEU A 278 10.14 9.85 -9.74
CA LEU A 278 9.29 9.66 -10.90
C LEU A 278 8.52 8.35 -10.75
N GLN A 279 7.20 8.41 -10.91
CA GLN A 279 6.34 7.25 -11.05
C GLN A 279 5.51 7.37 -12.32
N LEU A 280 5.56 6.33 -13.14
CA LEU A 280 4.79 6.21 -14.38
C LEU A 280 3.98 4.92 -14.30
N ASN A 281 2.67 5.02 -14.41
CA ASN A 281 1.80 3.86 -14.52
C ASN A 281 1.01 3.96 -15.82
N ALA A 282 0.92 2.86 -16.55
CA ALA A 282 0.08 2.72 -17.73
C ALA A 282 -0.88 1.54 -17.57
N TYR A 283 -2.13 1.74 -17.95
CA TYR A 283 -3.17 0.73 -17.90
C TYR A 283 -3.84 0.63 -19.24
N GLN A 284 -3.88 -0.57 -19.79
CA GLN A 284 -4.46 -0.86 -21.09
C GLN A 284 -5.33 -2.11 -21.00
N GLN A 285 -6.49 -2.06 -21.60
CA GLN A 285 -7.38 -3.20 -21.71
C GLN A 285 -7.35 -3.74 -23.15
N PRO A 286 -6.41 -4.65 -23.48
CA PRO A 286 -6.26 -5.16 -24.84
C PRO A 286 -7.47 -5.95 -25.31
N TRP A 287 -8.16 -6.66 -24.38
CA TRP A 287 -9.43 -7.36 -24.66
C TRP A 287 -10.29 -7.41 -23.39
N ARG A 288 -11.55 -7.79 -23.54
CA ARG A 288 -12.49 -7.89 -22.43
C ARG A 288 -12.01 -8.93 -21.41
N GLY A 289 -11.86 -8.51 -20.15
CA GLY A 289 -11.43 -9.37 -19.06
C GLY A 289 -9.91 -9.44 -18.82
N ALA A 290 -9.09 -8.71 -19.62
CA ALA A 290 -7.65 -8.60 -19.40
C ALA A 290 -7.23 -7.13 -19.26
N VAL A 291 -6.36 -6.85 -18.29
CA VAL A 291 -5.73 -5.54 -18.11
C VAL A 291 -4.23 -5.73 -18.07
N LEU A 292 -3.51 -5.01 -18.94
CA LEU A 292 -2.08 -4.86 -18.86
C LEU A 292 -1.80 -3.63 -17.99
N ALA A 293 -1.06 -3.81 -16.92
CA ALA A 293 -0.65 -2.76 -16.00
C ALA A 293 0.87 -2.69 -15.95
N GLU A 294 1.40 -1.51 -16.20
CA GLU A 294 2.84 -1.21 -16.15
C GLU A 294 3.09 -0.19 -15.04
N ASP A 295 4.13 -0.41 -14.22
CA ASP A 295 4.58 0.51 -13.16
C ASP A 295 6.09 0.69 -13.31
N LEU A 296 6.53 1.93 -13.53
CA LEU A 296 7.93 2.33 -13.55
C LEU A 296 8.15 3.37 -12.45
N ARG A 297 9.10 3.09 -11.57
CA ARG A 297 9.50 4.01 -10.51
C ARG A 297 11.00 4.27 -10.59
N SER A 298 11.37 5.52 -10.37
CA SER A 298 12.77 5.93 -10.36
C SER A 298 12.99 7.01 -9.31
N THR A 299 14.11 6.93 -8.62
CA THR A 299 14.57 7.91 -7.64
C THR A 299 15.97 8.37 -7.99
N PHE A 300 16.15 9.66 -8.12
CA PHE A 300 17.44 10.29 -8.41
C PHE A 300 17.79 11.24 -7.28
N ASN A 301 18.97 11.07 -6.70
CA ASN A 301 19.52 11.97 -5.71
C ASN A 301 20.64 12.80 -6.33
N PHE A 302 20.64 14.11 -6.07
CA PHE A 302 21.66 15.06 -6.52
C PHE A 302 22.25 15.76 -5.32
N GLY A 303 23.57 15.83 -5.24
CA GLY A 303 24.31 16.35 -4.08
C GLY A 303 24.79 15.24 -3.15
N ASN A 304 24.83 15.51 -1.86
CA ASN A 304 25.38 14.59 -0.87
C ASN A 304 24.26 14.11 0.07
N PRO A 305 23.46 13.12 -0.30
CA PRO A 305 22.42 12.57 0.59
C PRO A 305 23.08 11.86 1.78
N SER A 306 22.40 11.86 2.94
CA SER A 306 22.80 11.02 4.06
C SER A 306 22.67 9.53 3.69
N TRP A 307 23.41 8.67 4.40
CA TRP A 307 23.37 7.21 4.16
C TRP A 307 21.95 6.65 4.10
N GLY A 308 21.07 7.15 4.97
CA GLY A 308 19.69 6.71 5.04
C GLY A 308 18.78 7.22 3.92
N MET A 309 19.21 8.26 3.17
CA MET A 309 18.45 8.85 2.07
C MET A 309 18.98 8.47 0.68
N MET A 310 20.03 7.65 0.63
CA MET A 310 20.52 7.11 -0.65
C MET A 310 19.46 6.21 -1.29
N ALA A 311 19.45 6.19 -2.63
CA ALA A 311 18.66 5.23 -3.38
C ALA A 311 19.11 3.80 -3.03
N GLN A 312 18.18 2.96 -2.65
CA GLN A 312 18.45 1.58 -2.27
C GLN A 312 18.14 0.65 -3.44
N THR A 313 18.94 -0.38 -3.61
CA THR A 313 18.70 -1.45 -4.59
C THR A 313 18.11 -2.64 -3.84
N GLY A 314 16.89 -3.04 -4.20
CA GLY A 314 16.16 -4.09 -3.50
C GLY A 314 15.47 -3.62 -2.20
N GLY A 315 14.89 -4.55 -1.46
CA GLY A 315 14.16 -4.29 -0.23
C GLY A 315 12.67 -3.98 -0.42
N SER A 316 11.98 -3.64 0.66
CA SER A 316 10.52 -3.46 0.71
C SER A 316 9.97 -2.27 -0.10
N ASN A 317 10.83 -1.49 -0.73
CA ASN A 317 10.46 -0.35 -1.57
C ASN A 317 10.59 -0.66 -3.08
N ALA A 318 10.92 -1.89 -3.43
CA ALA A 318 10.99 -2.36 -4.81
C ALA A 318 9.62 -2.87 -5.29
#